data_91910f6ee3fec754a415cd50e0ce6343
#
_entry.id   91910f6ee3fec754a415cd50e0ce6343
#
_cell.length_a   1.000
_cell.length_b   1.000
_cell.length_c   1.000
_cell.angle_alpha   90.00
_cell.angle_beta   90.00
_cell.angle_gamma   90.00
#
_symmetry.space_group_name_H-M   'P 1'
#
loop_
_entity.id
_entity.type
_entity.pdbx_description
1 polymer ?
#
loop_
_entity_poly.entity_id
_entity_poly.type
_entity_poly.pdbx_seq_one_letter_code
_entity_poly.pdbx_strand_id
1 'polypeptide(L)'
;VTVFDEDEPARAPWLVTLADLSLLLVGFFVFLQANQVDPMKLAAGIRSGFGASESASPAVAPPAPMPVDIATATGFASGSAVPGDAASALEWARGAARDPRTRLRITGEVDGSATDVDPATGSGPILAADRARAVAALLIRAHAIDPSRIVISTGRGQRRAVLALGFEGDRQ
;
A
#
# COMPACT_ATOMS: atom_id res chain seq x y z
N VAL A 1 -21.54 70.73 -41.21
CA VAL A 1 -21.35 69.28 -41.27
C VAL A 1 -20.76 68.85 -39.91
N THR A 2 -21.62 68.43 -39.01
CA THR A 2 -21.24 67.91 -37.67
C THR A 2 -20.93 66.42 -37.81
N VAL A 3 -19.66 66.09 -37.61
CA VAL A 3 -19.21 64.76 -37.48
C VAL A 3 -19.63 64.26 -36.07
N PHE A 4 -20.53 63.29 -36.03
CA PHE A 4 -20.86 62.55 -34.77
C PHE A 4 -19.64 61.71 -34.47
N ASP A 5 -18.91 62.10 -33.42
CA ASP A 5 -17.93 61.28 -32.77
C ASP A 5 -18.71 60.23 -31.90
N GLU A 6 -18.90 59.05 -32.43
CA GLU A 6 -19.47 57.93 -31.65
C GLU A 6 -18.40 57.47 -30.64
N ASP A 7 -18.53 57.95 -29.42
CA ASP A 7 -17.79 57.41 -28.25
C ASP A 7 -18.10 55.90 -28.11
N GLU A 8 -17.28 55.07 -28.71
CA GLU A 8 -17.31 53.64 -28.47
C GLU A 8 -17.02 53.40 -26.99
N PRO A 9 -17.92 52.75 -26.23
CA PRO A 9 -17.69 52.55 -24.83
C PRO A 9 -16.44 51.67 -24.64
N ALA A 10 -15.39 52.30 -24.09
CA ALA A 10 -14.14 51.63 -23.79
C ALA A 10 -14.44 50.35 -22.97
N ARG A 11 -14.32 49.19 -23.63
CA ARG A 11 -14.51 47.91 -23.00
C ARG A 11 -13.57 47.82 -21.81
N ALA A 12 -14.15 47.68 -20.61
CA ALA A 12 -13.39 47.64 -19.36
C ALA A 12 -12.29 46.54 -19.45
N PRO A 13 -11.01 46.89 -19.30
CA PRO A 13 -9.91 45.91 -19.52
C PRO A 13 -9.99 44.65 -18.65
N TRP A 14 -10.70 44.72 -17.54
CA TRP A 14 -10.93 43.56 -16.70
C TRP A 14 -11.83 42.48 -17.34
N LEU A 15 -12.68 42.85 -18.30
CA LEU A 15 -13.52 41.88 -19.03
C LEU A 15 -12.68 40.96 -19.91
N VAL A 16 -11.57 41.44 -20.46
CA VAL A 16 -10.65 40.62 -21.28
C VAL A 16 -9.93 39.62 -20.39
N THR A 17 -9.47 40.06 -19.23
CA THR A 17 -8.80 39.15 -18.28
C THR A 17 -9.76 38.09 -17.69
N LEU A 18 -11.03 38.50 -17.45
CA LEU A 18 -12.05 37.54 -17.00
C LEU A 18 -12.38 36.51 -18.08
N ALA A 19 -12.48 36.94 -19.35
CA ALA A 19 -12.74 36.01 -20.45
C ALA A 19 -11.57 35.05 -20.66
N ASP A 20 -10.33 35.49 -20.54
CA ASP A 20 -9.13 34.66 -20.65
C ASP A 20 -9.08 33.62 -19.54
N LEU A 21 -9.30 34.01 -18.28
CA LEU A 21 -9.36 33.10 -17.15
C LEU A 21 -10.49 32.06 -17.31
N SER A 22 -11.64 32.50 -17.84
CA SER A 22 -12.76 31.56 -18.07
C SER A 22 -12.44 30.54 -19.15
N LEU A 23 -11.77 30.94 -20.23
CA LEU A 23 -11.33 30.06 -21.30
C LEU A 23 -10.27 29.06 -20.80
N LEU A 24 -9.31 29.51 -20.00
CA LEU A 24 -8.32 28.63 -19.38
C LEU A 24 -8.97 27.60 -18.45
N LEU A 25 -9.96 28.02 -17.66
CA LEU A 25 -10.70 27.13 -16.78
C LEU A 25 -11.48 26.07 -17.57
N VAL A 26 -12.18 26.49 -18.62
CA VAL A 26 -12.91 25.55 -19.51
C VAL A 26 -11.94 24.59 -20.17
N GLY A 27 -10.81 25.08 -20.70
CA GLY A 27 -9.77 24.23 -21.30
C GLY A 27 -9.22 23.21 -20.31
N PHE A 28 -9.00 23.60 -19.06
CA PHE A 28 -8.57 22.69 -18.00
C PHE A 28 -9.60 21.61 -17.67
N PHE A 29 -10.89 21.97 -17.57
CA PHE A 29 -11.95 20.97 -17.34
C PHE A 29 -12.11 20.02 -18.52
N VAL A 30 -12.02 20.50 -19.76
CA VAL A 30 -12.05 19.64 -20.94
C VAL A 30 -10.85 18.68 -20.95
N PHE A 31 -9.66 19.17 -20.58
CA PHE A 31 -8.47 18.33 -20.44
C PHE A 31 -8.64 17.25 -19.35
N LEU A 32 -9.18 17.60 -18.18
CA LEU A 32 -9.47 16.61 -17.13
C LEU A 32 -10.50 15.58 -17.60
N GLN A 33 -11.52 16.00 -18.32
CA GLN A 33 -12.57 15.11 -18.83
C GLN A 33 -12.04 14.19 -19.94
N ALA A 34 -11.16 14.69 -20.80
CA ALA A 34 -10.51 13.90 -21.84
C ALA A 34 -9.55 12.83 -21.27
N ASN A 35 -8.97 13.10 -20.09
CA ASN A 35 -8.10 12.16 -19.38
C ASN A 35 -8.84 11.16 -18.48
N GLN A 36 -10.18 11.16 -18.45
CA GLN A 36 -10.95 10.08 -17.83
C GLN A 36 -10.90 8.84 -18.71
N VAL A 37 -9.74 8.20 -18.76
CA VAL A 37 -9.57 6.92 -19.45
C VAL A 37 -10.26 5.87 -18.59
N ASP A 38 -11.23 5.19 -19.19
CA ASP A 38 -11.86 4.01 -18.58
C ASP A 38 -10.75 3.01 -18.17
N PRO A 39 -10.60 2.69 -16.88
CA PRO A 39 -9.52 1.81 -16.41
C PRO A 39 -9.57 0.43 -17.08
N MET A 40 -10.73 -0.02 -17.53
CA MET A 40 -10.87 -1.26 -18.29
C MET A 40 -10.26 -1.16 -19.70
N LYS A 41 -10.41 -0.02 -20.37
CA LYS A 41 -9.80 0.21 -21.70
C LYS A 41 -8.30 0.40 -21.61
N LEU A 42 -7.83 1.06 -20.55
CA LEU A 42 -6.40 1.19 -20.29
C LEU A 42 -5.75 -0.17 -20.01
N ALA A 43 -6.39 -1.01 -19.19
CA ALA A 43 -5.93 -2.37 -18.92
C ALA A 43 -5.94 -3.26 -20.18
N ALA A 44 -6.91 -3.10 -21.05
CA ALA A 44 -6.98 -3.81 -22.33
C ALA A 44 -5.88 -3.34 -23.30
N GLY A 45 -5.64 -2.02 -23.38
CA GLY A 45 -4.56 -1.44 -24.21
C GLY A 45 -3.17 -1.86 -23.76
N ILE A 46 -2.93 -1.93 -22.46
CA ILE A 46 -1.67 -2.42 -21.89
C ILE A 46 -1.47 -3.90 -22.25
N ARG A 47 -2.49 -4.75 -22.11
CA ARG A 47 -2.40 -6.17 -22.49
C ARG A 47 -2.11 -6.38 -23.95
N SER A 48 -2.74 -5.64 -24.86
CA SER A 48 -2.50 -5.74 -26.31
C SER A 48 -1.11 -5.20 -26.71
N GLY A 49 -0.62 -4.16 -26.04
CA GLY A 49 0.70 -3.56 -26.32
C GLY A 49 1.88 -4.41 -25.86
N PHE A 50 1.69 -5.26 -24.83
CA PHE A 50 2.73 -6.17 -24.33
C PHE A 50 2.69 -7.57 -24.95
N GLY A 51 2.04 -7.73 -26.12
CA GLY A 51 2.19 -8.93 -26.96
C GLY A 51 1.52 -10.19 -26.41
N ALA A 52 0.40 -10.06 -25.70
CA ALA A 52 -0.46 -11.20 -25.40
C ALA A 52 -1.20 -11.61 -26.70
N SER A 53 -0.51 -12.32 -27.59
CA SER A 53 -1.13 -13.02 -28.72
C SER A 53 -2.13 -14.02 -28.16
N GLU A 54 -3.36 -13.94 -28.64
CA GLU A 54 -4.37 -14.98 -28.48
C GLU A 54 -3.85 -16.28 -29.11
N SER A 55 -3.26 -17.12 -28.31
CA SER A 55 -3.00 -18.51 -28.66
C SER A 55 -3.65 -19.39 -27.60
N ALA A 56 -4.71 -20.04 -28.03
CA ALA A 56 -5.36 -21.24 -27.48
C ALA A 56 -5.41 -21.32 -25.94
N SER A 57 -6.62 -21.15 -25.44
CA SER A 57 -7.02 -21.44 -24.06
C SER A 57 -6.59 -22.85 -23.62
N PRO A 58 -5.55 -23.00 -22.78
CA PRO A 58 -5.50 -24.12 -21.87
C PRO A 58 -6.30 -23.78 -20.63
N ALA A 59 -6.93 -24.76 -20.06
CA ALA A 59 -7.74 -24.66 -18.86
C ALA A 59 -7.08 -23.69 -17.84
N VAL A 60 -7.83 -22.65 -17.44
CA VAL A 60 -7.40 -21.63 -16.49
C VAL A 60 -7.02 -22.33 -15.20
N ALA A 61 -5.72 -22.56 -15.00
CA ALA A 61 -5.21 -22.78 -13.67
C ALA A 61 -5.63 -21.58 -12.82
N PRO A 62 -6.09 -21.77 -11.58
CA PRO A 62 -6.42 -20.65 -10.72
C PRO A 62 -5.24 -19.68 -10.69
N PRO A 63 -5.46 -18.36 -10.79
CA PRO A 63 -4.39 -17.39 -10.80
C PRO A 63 -3.49 -17.66 -9.59
N ALA A 64 -2.21 -17.93 -9.85
CA ALA A 64 -1.24 -18.02 -8.78
C ALA A 64 -1.39 -16.73 -7.94
N PRO A 65 -1.55 -16.83 -6.62
CA PRO A 65 -1.70 -15.66 -5.80
C PRO A 65 -0.51 -14.74 -6.11
N MET A 66 -0.80 -13.49 -6.50
CA MET A 66 0.25 -12.49 -6.64
C MET A 66 1.04 -12.51 -5.33
N PRO A 67 2.38 -12.52 -5.37
CA PRO A 67 3.15 -12.46 -4.15
C PRO A 67 2.76 -11.16 -3.45
N VAL A 68 1.89 -11.26 -2.45
CA VAL A 68 1.61 -10.13 -1.56
C VAL A 68 2.91 -9.91 -0.80
N ASP A 69 3.46 -8.72 -0.88
CA ASP A 69 4.70 -8.35 -0.18
C ASP A 69 4.52 -8.35 1.36
N ILE A 70 3.45 -8.95 1.85
CA ILE A 70 3.07 -9.09 3.24
C ILE A 70 2.53 -10.49 3.55
N ALA A 71 2.92 -10.99 4.74
CA ALA A 71 2.32 -12.17 5.35
C ALA A 71 1.86 -11.85 6.78
N THR A 72 1.01 -12.69 7.35
CA THR A 72 0.49 -12.47 8.70
C THR A 72 0.58 -13.73 9.54
N ALA A 73 0.98 -13.58 10.80
CA ALA A 73 0.78 -14.58 11.84
C ALA A 73 -0.43 -14.16 12.68
N THR A 74 -1.34 -15.09 12.92
CA THR A 74 -2.66 -14.84 13.52
C THR A 74 -2.94 -15.78 14.71
N GLY A 75 -4.16 -15.70 15.25
CA GLY A 75 -4.58 -16.58 16.33
C GLY A 75 -4.04 -16.22 17.71
N PHE A 76 -3.61 -14.98 17.92
CA PHE A 76 -3.22 -14.50 19.24
C PHE A 76 -4.44 -14.36 20.15
N ALA A 77 -4.37 -15.00 21.31
CA ALA A 77 -5.36 -14.77 22.36
C ALA A 77 -5.19 -13.36 22.95
N SER A 78 -6.26 -12.83 23.57
CA SER A 78 -6.21 -11.54 24.27
C SER A 78 -5.13 -11.58 25.35
N GLY A 79 -4.29 -10.55 25.42
CA GLY A 79 -3.17 -10.45 26.37
C GLY A 79 -2.04 -11.46 26.13
N SER A 80 -2.05 -12.22 25.03
CA SER A 80 -1.04 -13.24 24.73
C SER A 80 -0.17 -12.83 23.54
N ALA A 81 1.13 -13.15 23.64
CA ALA A 81 2.09 -12.98 22.57
C ALA A 81 2.36 -14.29 21.77
N VAL A 82 1.68 -15.39 22.13
CA VAL A 82 1.86 -16.68 21.45
C VAL A 82 0.96 -16.73 20.23
N PRO A 83 1.50 -16.88 19.00
CA PRO A 83 0.68 -17.01 17.79
C PRO A 83 0.02 -18.40 17.75
N GLY A 84 -1.26 -18.45 17.36
CA GLY A 84 -1.96 -19.70 17.12
C GLY A 84 -1.64 -20.30 15.76
N ASP A 85 -1.42 -19.44 14.76
CA ASP A 85 -1.02 -19.83 13.41
C ASP A 85 0.05 -18.88 12.85
N ALA A 86 1.16 -19.47 12.45
CA ALA A 86 2.29 -18.79 11.81
C ALA A 86 2.83 -19.58 10.59
N ALA A 87 2.13 -20.62 10.12
CA ALA A 87 2.64 -21.51 9.08
C ALA A 87 2.84 -20.76 7.75
N SER A 88 1.83 -19.99 7.34
CA SER A 88 1.91 -19.17 6.12
C SER A 88 2.99 -18.09 6.20
N ALA A 89 3.15 -17.46 7.36
CA ALA A 89 4.20 -16.48 7.60
C ALA A 89 5.60 -17.10 7.51
N LEU A 90 5.76 -18.35 7.98
CA LEU A 90 7.02 -19.06 7.92
C LEU A 90 7.42 -19.42 6.47
N GLU A 91 6.48 -19.94 5.70
CA GLU A 91 6.73 -20.27 4.27
C GLU A 91 7.05 -19.03 3.45
N TRP A 92 6.29 -17.96 3.67
CA TRP A 92 6.52 -16.68 3.01
C TRP A 92 7.90 -16.11 3.36
N ALA A 93 8.30 -16.15 4.63
CA ALA A 93 9.61 -15.67 5.07
C ALA A 93 10.76 -16.44 4.43
N ARG A 94 10.64 -17.78 4.26
CA ARG A 94 11.61 -18.59 3.53
C ARG A 94 11.72 -18.18 2.06
N GLY A 95 10.60 -17.85 1.42
CA GLY A 95 10.57 -17.32 0.07
C GLY A 95 11.29 -15.97 -0.04
N ALA A 96 10.97 -15.06 0.86
CA ALA A 96 11.54 -13.72 0.94
C ALA A 96 13.06 -13.74 1.24
N ALA A 97 13.51 -14.67 2.06
CA ALA A 97 14.92 -14.80 2.46
C ALA A 97 15.86 -15.23 1.33
N ARG A 98 15.33 -15.72 0.20
CA ARG A 98 16.12 -16.12 -0.96
C ARG A 98 16.89 -14.95 -1.58
N ASP A 99 16.35 -13.74 -1.51
CA ASP A 99 17.09 -12.53 -1.88
C ASP A 99 17.89 -12.05 -0.65
N PRO A 100 19.24 -12.03 -0.72
CA PRO A 100 20.08 -11.61 0.40
C PRO A 100 19.92 -10.14 0.80
N ARG A 101 19.37 -9.29 -0.08
CA ARG A 101 19.14 -7.85 0.17
C ARG A 101 17.83 -7.57 0.89
N THR A 102 16.97 -8.57 1.02
CA THR A 102 15.67 -8.43 1.67
C THR A 102 15.83 -8.33 3.18
N ARG A 103 15.14 -7.39 3.80
CA ARG A 103 14.94 -7.29 5.25
C ARG A 103 13.48 -7.56 5.55
N LEU A 104 13.19 -8.22 6.66
CA LEU A 104 11.83 -8.43 7.14
C LEU A 104 11.51 -7.45 8.26
N ARG A 105 10.48 -6.66 8.06
CA ARG A 105 9.86 -5.89 9.14
C ARG A 105 8.71 -6.71 9.71
N ILE A 106 8.76 -6.98 11.01
CA ILE A 106 7.71 -7.68 11.74
C ILE A 106 7.03 -6.68 12.66
N THR A 107 5.78 -6.35 12.34
CA THR A 107 4.96 -5.43 13.12
C THR A 107 3.96 -6.23 13.95
N GLY A 108 4.14 -6.26 15.26
CA GLY A 108 3.13 -6.79 16.16
C GLY A 108 2.01 -5.79 16.37
N GLU A 109 0.77 -6.26 16.31
CA GLU A 109 -0.42 -5.41 16.48
C GLU A 109 -1.25 -5.87 17.67
N VAL A 110 -1.91 -4.88 18.30
CA VAL A 110 -2.95 -5.07 19.33
C VAL A 110 -4.24 -4.42 18.87
N ASP A 111 -5.39 -4.95 19.30
CA ASP A 111 -6.71 -4.45 18.87
C ASP A 111 -7.12 -3.14 19.57
N GLY A 112 -6.35 -2.69 20.55
CA GLY A 112 -6.58 -1.46 21.30
C GLY A 112 -7.64 -1.58 22.40
N SER A 113 -8.18 -2.77 22.65
CA SER A 113 -9.09 -3.01 23.77
C SER A 113 -8.33 -3.01 25.09
N ALA A 114 -9.05 -2.74 26.19
CA ALA A 114 -8.48 -2.75 27.53
C ALA A 114 -8.00 -4.14 27.99
N THR A 115 -8.44 -5.20 27.29
CA THR A 115 -8.07 -6.60 27.61
C THR A 115 -6.90 -7.10 26.74
N ASP A 116 -6.58 -6.41 25.63
CA ASP A 116 -5.49 -6.79 24.74
C ASP A 116 -4.21 -6.00 25.07
N VAL A 117 -3.77 -6.17 26.30
CA VAL A 117 -2.58 -5.54 26.88
C VAL A 117 -1.69 -6.59 27.53
N ASP A 118 -0.43 -6.30 27.69
CA ASP A 118 0.49 -7.16 28.45
C ASP A 118 0.01 -7.32 29.90
N PRO A 119 -0.19 -8.53 30.39
CA PRO A 119 -0.76 -8.76 31.72
C PRO A 119 0.12 -8.27 32.88
N ALA A 120 1.42 -8.13 32.69
CA ALA A 120 2.33 -7.68 33.72
C ALA A 120 2.37 -6.15 33.84
N THR A 121 2.25 -5.42 32.71
CA THR A 121 2.42 -3.99 32.64
C THR A 121 1.16 -3.21 32.31
N GLY A 122 0.10 -3.88 31.84
CA GLY A 122 -1.10 -3.25 31.30
C GLY A 122 -0.88 -2.48 29.99
N SER A 123 0.23 -2.72 29.31
CA SER A 123 0.65 -1.95 28.14
C SER A 123 0.37 -2.66 26.82
N GLY A 124 -0.46 -2.07 25.95
CA GLY A 124 -0.67 -2.56 24.58
C GLY A 124 0.60 -2.52 23.72
N PRO A 125 1.39 -1.44 23.68
CA PRO A 125 2.66 -1.40 22.95
C PRO A 125 3.68 -2.47 23.37
N ILE A 126 3.73 -2.83 24.65
CA ILE A 126 4.61 -3.92 25.12
C ILE A 126 4.12 -5.26 24.56
N LEU A 127 2.82 -5.55 24.67
CA LEU A 127 2.24 -6.77 24.09
C LEU A 127 2.46 -6.84 22.58
N ALA A 128 2.30 -5.73 21.86
CA ALA A 128 2.58 -5.66 20.43
C ALA A 128 4.06 -6.00 20.12
N ALA A 129 5.00 -5.46 20.89
CA ALA A 129 6.41 -5.78 20.73
C ALA A 129 6.71 -7.25 21.02
N ASP A 130 6.07 -7.83 22.03
CA ASP A 130 6.25 -9.23 22.39
C ASP A 130 5.66 -10.18 21.34
N ARG A 131 4.53 -9.85 20.70
CA ARG A 131 4.00 -10.55 19.54
C ARG A 131 5.00 -10.56 18.38
N ALA A 132 5.56 -9.41 18.05
CA ALA A 132 6.56 -9.32 16.99
C ALA A 132 7.82 -10.15 17.32
N ARG A 133 8.31 -10.10 18.58
CA ARG A 133 9.45 -10.90 19.04
C ARG A 133 9.15 -12.41 19.00
N ALA A 134 7.97 -12.83 19.40
CA ALA A 134 7.57 -14.22 19.38
C ALA A 134 7.59 -14.79 17.96
N VAL A 135 7.05 -14.05 16.98
CA VAL A 135 7.09 -14.44 15.57
C VAL A 135 8.53 -14.42 15.04
N ALA A 136 9.32 -13.39 15.34
CA ALA A 136 10.74 -13.34 14.96
C ALA A 136 11.50 -14.56 15.49
N ALA A 137 11.29 -14.92 16.75
CA ALA A 137 11.92 -16.11 17.36
C ALA A 137 11.49 -17.42 16.69
N LEU A 138 10.25 -17.55 16.21
CA LEU A 138 9.80 -18.69 15.42
C LEU A 138 10.53 -18.78 14.08
N LEU A 139 10.64 -17.67 13.35
CA LEU A 139 11.33 -17.61 12.07
C LEU A 139 12.82 -17.96 12.20
N ILE A 140 13.48 -17.43 13.22
CA ILE A 140 14.91 -17.70 13.50
C ILE A 140 15.12 -19.16 13.86
N ARG A 141 14.31 -19.73 14.77
CA ARG A 141 14.40 -21.16 15.15
C ARG A 141 14.16 -22.11 13.97
N ALA A 142 13.29 -21.71 13.04
CA ALA A 142 13.00 -22.48 11.83
C ALA A 142 14.03 -22.23 10.69
N HIS A 143 15.10 -21.47 10.96
CA HIS A 143 16.10 -21.05 9.98
C HIS A 143 15.51 -20.44 8.72
N ALA A 144 14.38 -19.74 8.86
CA ALA A 144 13.70 -19.10 7.73
C ALA A 144 14.40 -17.82 7.27
N ILE A 145 15.08 -17.11 8.17
CA ILE A 145 15.79 -15.87 7.89
C ILE A 145 16.90 -15.63 8.92
N ASP A 146 17.93 -14.91 8.52
CA ASP A 146 19.01 -14.48 9.41
C ASP A 146 18.51 -13.43 10.42
N PRO A 147 18.87 -13.52 11.71
CA PRO A 147 18.47 -12.54 12.74
C PRO A 147 18.82 -11.10 12.40
N SER A 148 19.94 -10.85 11.74
CA SER A 148 20.41 -9.52 11.36
C SER A 148 19.52 -8.82 10.34
N ARG A 149 18.66 -9.58 9.67
CA ARG A 149 17.76 -9.12 8.63
C ARG A 149 16.34 -8.84 9.14
N ILE A 150 16.11 -8.94 10.46
CA ILE A 150 14.80 -8.71 11.07
C ILE A 150 14.75 -7.34 11.73
N VAL A 151 13.70 -6.59 11.44
CA VAL A 151 13.34 -5.34 12.11
C VAL A 151 12.01 -5.53 12.81
N ILE A 152 11.94 -5.18 14.09
CA ILE A 152 10.73 -5.28 14.91
C ILE A 152 10.10 -3.90 15.02
N SER A 153 8.78 -3.83 14.83
CA SER A 153 7.96 -2.64 15.07
C SER A 153 6.64 -3.00 15.75
N THR A 154 5.95 -1.97 16.21
CA THR A 154 4.65 -2.11 16.90
C THR A 154 3.59 -1.30 16.18
N GLY A 155 2.34 -1.76 16.24
CA GLY A 155 1.21 -1.09 15.62
C GLY A 155 -0.10 -1.33 16.37
N ARG A 156 -1.15 -0.67 15.91
CA ARG A 156 -2.53 -0.91 16.31
C ARG A 156 -3.31 -1.43 15.12
N GLY A 157 -4.18 -2.42 15.34
CA GLY A 157 -4.99 -2.97 14.27
C GLY A 157 -5.78 -4.17 14.77
N GLN A 158 -5.34 -5.35 14.42
CA GLN A 158 -5.93 -6.61 14.86
C GLN A 158 -4.94 -7.36 15.74
N ARG A 159 -5.39 -8.45 16.40
CA ARG A 159 -4.51 -9.37 17.16
C ARG A 159 -3.72 -10.24 16.21
N ARG A 160 -2.64 -9.69 15.62
CA ARG A 160 -1.80 -10.37 14.63
C ARG A 160 -0.37 -9.81 14.65
N ALA A 161 0.52 -10.48 13.95
CA ALA A 161 1.78 -9.90 13.55
C ALA A 161 1.87 -9.86 12.02
N VAL A 162 2.20 -8.70 11.46
CA VAL A 162 2.34 -8.48 10.02
C VAL A 162 3.81 -8.52 9.66
N LEU A 163 4.15 -9.31 8.65
CA LEU A 163 5.48 -9.39 8.07
C LEU A 163 5.46 -8.65 6.73
N ALA A 164 6.36 -7.71 6.55
CA ALA A 164 6.51 -6.95 5.32
C ALA A 164 7.96 -6.97 4.83
N LEU A 165 8.15 -6.89 3.52
CA LEU A 165 9.47 -6.71 2.94
C LEU A 165 9.94 -5.27 3.13
N GLY A 166 11.21 -5.12 3.53
CA GLY A 166 11.95 -3.88 3.49
C GLY A 166 13.21 -4.09 2.66
N PHE A 167 13.68 -3.04 2.02
CA PHE A 167 14.93 -3.08 1.29
C PHE A 167 16.02 -2.30 2.04
N GLU A 168 17.26 -2.72 1.86
CA GLU A 168 18.42 -2.00 2.39
C GLU A 168 18.53 -0.65 1.66
N GLY A 169 18.02 0.40 2.27
CA GLY A 169 17.94 1.73 1.66
C GLY A 169 16.79 2.60 2.18
N ASP A 170 15.74 2.01 2.73
CA ASP A 170 14.67 2.76 3.42
C ASP A 170 15.19 3.32 4.75
N ARG A 171 15.94 4.43 4.66
CA ARG A 171 16.23 5.27 5.83
C ARG A 171 14.98 6.09 6.13
N GLN A 172 14.46 5.89 7.32
CA GLN A 172 13.51 6.82 7.93
C GLN A 172 14.22 8.12 8.32
#